data_4db45a04719bcc63ded470837ec63b37
#
_entry.id   4db45a04719bcc63ded470837ec63b37
#
_cell.length_a   1.000
_cell.length_b   1.000
_cell.length_c   1.000
_cell.angle_alpha   90.00
_cell.angle_beta   90.00
_cell.angle_gamma   90.00
#
_symmetry.space_group_name_H-M   'P 1'
#
loop_
_entity.id
_entity.type
_entity.pdbx_description
1 polymer ?
#
loop_
_entity_poly.entity_id
_entity_poly.type
_entity_poly.pdbx_seq_one_letter_code
_entity_poly.pdbx_strand_id
1 'polypeptide(L)'
;MEFNVIDERYIISADVGHGGYATVFLAFDQIRRKQVAIKVINCDINNDKKAYNMFQQEAMTMAAISNLNVVSIYGSGIYNNKPYLVMDYVRGKSLKDIIRENSYLLVDEVYTYMMQIINGLEACHNCNIVHRDIKPQNIIKKTDGNVVLIDFGTAYIGEVERNLYVEDGAIIIGTIQLLAPELLRGDEKASARSDIYALGITMYDMFTGKYPFDSTDKPTVAKMHLFSPFPSVRKLNPSVPVEFENIIYKCCQKDPSLRYQNVNELRVDLMIAYESYKNPKKMKKGFFSWLFKK
;
A
#
# COMPACT_ATOMS: atom_id res chain seq x y z
N MET A 1 28.11 -16.29 19.80
CA MET A 1 27.22 -15.77 18.75
C MET A 1 27.68 -14.36 18.45
N GLU A 2 28.33 -14.15 17.31
CA GLU A 2 28.61 -12.79 16.87
C GLU A 2 27.28 -12.15 16.51
N PHE A 3 26.83 -11.18 17.30
CA PHE A 3 25.67 -10.37 16.96
C PHE A 3 26.09 -9.44 15.83
N ASN A 4 25.47 -9.58 14.65
CA ASN A 4 25.63 -8.59 13.60
C ASN A 4 25.06 -7.27 14.11
N VAL A 5 25.92 -6.27 14.27
CA VAL A 5 25.56 -4.93 14.73
C VAL A 5 25.69 -3.96 13.57
N ILE A 6 24.65 -3.19 13.30
CA ILE A 6 24.63 -2.12 12.30
C ILE A 6 24.89 -0.79 13.03
N ASP A 7 25.86 0.00 12.55
CA ASP A 7 26.25 1.34 13.04
C ASP A 7 26.50 1.37 14.56
N GLU A 8 27.11 0.28 15.13
CA GLU A 8 27.39 0.12 16.58
C GLU A 8 26.15 0.34 17.48
N ARG A 9 24.96 0.40 16.89
CA ARG A 9 23.73 0.78 17.55
C ARG A 9 22.63 -0.27 17.46
N TYR A 10 22.47 -0.91 16.32
CA TYR A 10 21.34 -1.81 16.06
C TYR A 10 21.81 -3.26 16.15
N ILE A 11 21.42 -3.96 17.20
CA ILE A 11 21.72 -5.38 17.38
C ILE A 11 20.68 -6.19 16.63
N ILE A 12 21.06 -6.86 15.55
CA ILE A 12 20.17 -7.73 14.77
C ILE A 12 19.81 -8.95 15.63
N SER A 13 18.52 -9.20 15.78
CA SER A 13 18.00 -10.33 16.56
C SER A 13 17.37 -11.42 15.69
N ALA A 14 16.80 -11.07 14.53
CA ALA A 14 16.23 -12.03 13.61
C ALA A 14 16.13 -11.43 12.20
N ASP A 15 16.07 -12.32 11.22
CA ASP A 15 15.63 -12.04 9.88
C ASP A 15 14.10 -12.23 9.81
N VAL A 16 13.39 -11.22 9.38
CA VAL A 16 11.91 -11.23 9.37
C VAL A 16 11.31 -11.17 7.97
N GLY A 17 12.15 -10.96 6.94
CA GLY A 17 11.67 -11.00 5.57
C GLY A 17 12.77 -10.83 4.53
N HIS A 18 12.79 -11.72 3.54
CA HIS A 18 13.62 -11.62 2.34
C HIS A 18 12.75 -11.34 1.12
N GLY A 19 13.03 -10.24 0.43
CA GLY A 19 12.48 -9.92 -0.88
C GLY A 19 13.59 -9.75 -1.92
N GLY A 20 13.24 -9.77 -3.19
CA GLY A 20 14.20 -9.52 -4.28
C GLY A 20 14.90 -8.17 -4.17
N TYR A 21 14.22 -7.17 -3.60
CA TYR A 21 14.70 -5.78 -3.53
C TYR A 21 15.22 -5.36 -2.17
N ALA A 22 14.85 -6.05 -1.10
CA ALA A 22 15.26 -5.69 0.25
C ALA A 22 15.22 -6.90 1.19
N THR A 23 16.01 -6.82 2.24
CA THR A 23 15.96 -7.72 3.38
C THR A 23 15.56 -6.92 4.62
N VAL A 24 14.63 -7.47 5.41
CA VAL A 24 14.14 -6.82 6.63
C VAL A 24 14.62 -7.59 7.85
N PHE A 25 15.31 -6.91 8.75
CA PHE A 25 15.80 -7.45 10.01
C PHE A 25 14.99 -6.89 11.18
N LEU A 26 14.69 -7.74 12.16
CA LEU A 26 14.33 -7.30 13.48
C LEU A 26 15.62 -6.98 14.26
N ALA A 27 15.71 -5.78 14.81
CA ALA A 27 16.85 -5.36 15.60
C ALA A 27 16.44 -4.67 16.90
N PHE A 28 17.35 -4.59 17.84
CA PHE A 28 17.20 -3.78 19.06
C PHE A 28 18.02 -2.50 18.92
N ASP A 29 17.34 -1.34 18.97
CA ASP A 29 17.99 -0.02 19.01
C ASP A 29 18.45 0.28 20.44
N GLN A 30 19.76 0.27 20.66
CA GLN A 30 20.38 0.48 21.96
C GLN A 30 20.13 1.90 22.53
N ILE A 31 19.97 2.91 21.64
CA ILE A 31 19.70 4.29 22.05
C ILE A 31 18.23 4.47 22.42
N ARG A 32 17.31 4.00 21.56
CA ARG A 32 15.84 4.09 21.79
C ARG A 32 15.33 3.04 22.76
N ARG A 33 16.15 2.04 23.09
CA ARG A 33 15.82 0.90 23.97
C ARG A 33 14.53 0.17 23.57
N LYS A 34 14.35 -0.04 22.27
CA LYS A 34 13.19 -0.75 21.72
C LYS A 34 13.52 -1.57 20.48
N GLN A 35 12.63 -2.48 20.13
CA GLN A 35 12.70 -3.20 18.86
C GLN A 35 12.37 -2.28 17.70
N VAL A 36 13.13 -2.41 16.62
CA VAL A 36 12.97 -1.70 15.35
C VAL A 36 13.05 -2.68 14.20
N ALA A 37 12.47 -2.34 13.06
CA ALA A 37 12.71 -3.02 11.80
C ALA A 37 13.79 -2.26 11.01
N ILE A 38 14.77 -2.99 10.46
CA ILE A 38 15.79 -2.42 9.58
C ILE A 38 15.60 -3.03 8.21
N LYS A 39 15.22 -2.21 7.24
CA LYS A 39 15.07 -2.61 5.85
C LYS A 39 16.32 -2.23 5.07
N VAL A 40 17.11 -3.23 4.68
CA VAL A 40 18.31 -3.08 3.86
C VAL A 40 17.92 -3.27 2.40
N ILE A 41 18.14 -2.26 1.57
CA ILE A 41 17.84 -2.29 0.14
C ILE A 41 18.95 -3.05 -0.59
N ASN A 42 18.59 -4.01 -1.44
CA ASN A 42 19.54 -4.86 -2.18
C ASN A 42 20.11 -4.16 -3.44
N CYS A 43 20.46 -2.89 -3.34
CA CYS A 43 21.19 -2.16 -4.38
C CYS A 43 22.52 -1.66 -3.84
N ASP A 44 23.56 -1.70 -4.68
CA ASP A 44 24.86 -1.13 -4.33
C ASP A 44 24.89 0.34 -4.78
N ILE A 45 25.01 1.25 -3.82
CA ILE A 45 25.01 2.70 -4.05
C ILE A 45 26.40 3.33 -4.13
N ASN A 46 27.47 2.52 -4.04
CA ASN A 46 28.85 3.05 -4.08
C ASN A 46 29.17 3.88 -5.31
N ASN A 47 28.49 3.61 -6.41
CA ASN A 47 28.73 4.24 -7.71
C ASN A 47 27.65 5.27 -8.11
N ASP A 48 26.56 5.44 -7.33
CA ASP A 48 25.49 6.39 -7.61
C ASP A 48 25.17 7.30 -6.43
N LYS A 49 26.01 8.34 -6.28
CA LYS A 49 25.84 9.37 -5.26
C LYS A 49 24.51 10.14 -5.37
N LYS A 50 23.94 10.21 -6.60
CA LYS A 50 22.66 10.87 -6.85
C LYS A 50 21.52 10.02 -6.32
N ALA A 51 21.51 8.72 -6.59
CA ALA A 51 20.52 7.79 -6.07
C ALA A 51 20.54 7.75 -4.54
N TYR A 52 21.71 7.78 -3.92
CA TYR A 52 21.84 7.85 -2.46
C TYR A 52 21.26 9.13 -1.86
N ASN A 53 21.57 10.28 -2.45
CA ASN A 53 21.03 11.55 -1.95
C ASN A 53 19.50 11.60 -2.07
N MET A 54 18.94 11.05 -3.13
CA MET A 54 17.49 10.94 -3.32
C MET A 54 16.86 10.04 -2.27
N PHE A 55 17.45 8.86 -2.04
CA PHE A 55 17.04 7.95 -0.98
C PHE A 55 17.02 8.63 0.40
N GLN A 56 18.09 9.36 0.74
CA GLN A 56 18.16 10.08 2.03
C GLN A 56 17.07 11.16 2.13
N GLN A 57 16.83 11.92 1.07
CA GLN A 57 15.82 12.97 1.06
C GLN A 57 14.41 12.41 1.22
N GLU A 58 14.08 11.32 0.54
CA GLU A 58 12.80 10.62 0.73
C GLU A 58 12.67 10.06 2.14
N ALA A 59 13.72 9.43 2.68
CA ALA A 59 13.74 8.92 4.04
C ALA A 59 13.47 10.03 5.07
N MET A 60 14.07 11.21 4.89
CA MET A 60 13.83 12.38 5.74
C MET A 60 12.38 12.88 5.64
N THR A 61 11.84 12.94 4.43
CA THR A 61 10.44 13.36 4.20
C THR A 61 9.46 12.41 4.88
N MET A 62 9.71 11.11 4.77
CA MET A 62 8.89 10.09 5.45
C MET A 62 9.03 10.13 6.96
N ALA A 63 10.23 10.42 7.48
CA ALA A 63 10.45 10.56 8.92
C ALA A 63 9.65 11.72 9.53
N ALA A 64 9.24 12.70 8.72
CA ALA A 64 8.39 13.80 9.14
C ALA A 64 6.90 13.44 9.22
N ILE A 65 6.48 12.30 8.65
CA ILE A 65 5.08 11.86 8.74
C ILE A 65 4.81 11.34 10.14
N SER A 66 3.92 12.03 10.86
CA SER A 66 3.41 11.60 12.16
C SER A 66 1.94 11.21 12.01
N ASN A 67 1.66 9.91 11.85
CA ASN A 67 0.31 9.38 11.70
C ASN A 67 0.22 7.97 12.28
N LEU A 68 -0.85 7.67 13.02
CA LEU A 68 -1.04 6.36 13.68
C LEU A 68 -1.17 5.19 12.71
N ASN A 69 -1.54 5.49 11.46
CA ASN A 69 -1.77 4.50 10.40
C ASN A 69 -0.60 4.41 9.40
N VAL A 70 0.54 5.04 9.71
CA VAL A 70 1.78 4.99 8.92
C VAL A 70 2.92 4.56 9.83
N VAL A 71 3.77 3.66 9.37
CA VAL A 71 4.96 3.25 10.11
C VAL A 71 5.90 4.43 10.32
N SER A 72 6.35 4.65 11.55
CA SER A 72 7.31 5.71 11.85
C SER A 72 8.70 5.34 11.34
N ILE A 73 9.35 6.22 10.59
CA ILE A 73 10.75 6.11 10.17
C ILE A 73 11.63 6.84 11.18
N TYR A 74 12.72 6.22 11.61
CA TYR A 74 13.64 6.75 12.63
C TYR A 74 14.97 7.23 12.08
N GLY A 75 15.31 6.83 10.88
CA GLY A 75 16.54 7.22 10.21
C GLY A 75 16.89 6.28 9.07
N SER A 76 18.00 6.60 8.44
CA SER A 76 18.59 5.82 7.34
C SER A 76 20.10 5.84 7.45
N GLY A 77 20.76 4.89 6.78
CA GLY A 77 22.23 4.80 6.74
C GLY A 77 22.69 3.88 5.61
N ILE A 78 23.96 3.50 5.68
CA ILE A 78 24.59 2.54 4.76
C ILE A 78 25.15 1.37 5.56
N TYR A 79 24.81 0.15 5.17
CA TYR A 79 25.35 -1.07 5.73
C TYR A 79 25.85 -1.99 4.61
N ASN A 80 27.14 -2.35 4.64
CA ASN A 80 27.79 -3.16 3.59
C ASN A 80 27.49 -2.61 2.16
N ASN A 81 27.70 -1.31 1.96
CA ASN A 81 27.45 -0.58 0.71
C ASN A 81 25.98 -0.55 0.23
N LYS A 82 25.06 -0.97 1.09
CA LYS A 82 23.62 -0.96 0.82
C LYS A 82 22.92 0.07 1.69
N PRO A 83 21.98 0.84 1.13
CA PRO A 83 21.18 1.76 1.94
C PRO A 83 20.22 0.97 2.83
N TYR A 84 20.00 1.47 4.03
CA TYR A 84 19.00 0.90 4.93
C TYR A 84 18.13 1.98 5.56
N LEU A 85 16.91 1.57 5.96
CA LEU A 85 15.96 2.36 6.72
C LEU A 85 15.74 1.73 8.08
N VAL A 86 15.63 2.55 9.10
CA VAL A 86 15.21 2.15 10.44
C VAL A 86 13.80 2.64 10.69
N MET A 87 12.90 1.73 11.03
CA MET A 87 11.50 2.03 11.24
C MET A 87 10.95 1.31 12.46
N ASP A 88 9.73 1.67 12.86
CA ASP A 88 9.06 0.96 13.95
C ASP A 88 8.82 -0.51 13.57
N TYR A 89 9.04 -1.42 14.53
CA TYR A 89 8.64 -2.81 14.38
C TYR A 89 7.17 -2.96 14.75
N VAL A 90 6.31 -3.03 13.74
CA VAL A 90 4.86 -3.12 13.92
C VAL A 90 4.48 -4.57 14.23
N ARG A 91 4.13 -4.86 15.50
CA ARG A 91 3.65 -6.17 15.92
C ARG A 91 2.18 -6.34 15.54
N GLY A 92 1.88 -7.38 14.77
CA GLY A 92 0.51 -7.67 14.34
C GLY A 92 0.45 -8.76 13.29
N LYS A 93 -0.72 -8.93 12.66
CA LYS A 93 -0.93 -9.79 11.50
C LYS A 93 -1.11 -8.93 10.26
N SER A 94 -0.55 -9.35 9.13
CA SER A 94 -0.87 -8.70 7.86
C SER A 94 -2.35 -8.91 7.50
N LEU A 95 -2.96 -7.96 6.80
CA LEU A 95 -4.32 -8.17 6.28
C LEU A 95 -4.37 -9.37 5.33
N LYS A 96 -3.27 -9.71 4.64
CA LYS A 96 -3.21 -10.91 3.80
C LYS A 96 -3.34 -12.19 4.61
N ASP A 97 -2.69 -12.27 5.78
CA ASP A 97 -2.83 -13.43 6.67
C ASP A 97 -4.25 -13.53 7.22
N ILE A 98 -4.84 -12.39 7.60
CA ILE A 98 -6.22 -12.35 8.11
C ILE A 98 -7.22 -12.77 7.03
N ILE A 99 -7.05 -12.29 5.79
CA ILE A 99 -7.87 -12.70 4.64
C ILE A 99 -7.72 -14.20 4.40
N ARG A 100 -6.49 -14.73 4.44
CA ARG A 100 -6.23 -16.16 4.23
C ARG A 100 -6.89 -17.03 5.32
N GLU A 101 -6.87 -16.59 6.57
CA GLU A 101 -7.49 -17.31 7.71
C GLU A 101 -9.02 -17.30 7.61
N ASN A 102 -9.63 -16.21 7.14
CA ASN A 102 -11.07 -16.03 7.09
C ASN A 102 -11.71 -16.25 5.72
N SER A 103 -10.90 -16.47 4.67
CA SER A 103 -11.27 -16.53 3.25
C SER A 103 -11.67 -15.16 2.65
N TYR A 104 -12.32 -14.30 3.39
CA TYR A 104 -12.66 -12.90 3.07
C TYR A 104 -13.02 -12.14 4.35
N LEU A 105 -13.17 -10.82 4.25
CA LEU A 105 -13.52 -9.95 5.37
C LEU A 105 -14.98 -9.48 5.26
N LEU A 106 -15.60 -9.22 6.41
CA LEU A 106 -16.96 -8.68 6.49
C LEU A 106 -16.96 -7.17 6.17
N VAL A 107 -18.10 -6.65 5.75
CA VAL A 107 -18.28 -5.23 5.38
C VAL A 107 -17.81 -4.28 6.49
N ASP A 108 -18.14 -4.59 7.75
CA ASP A 108 -17.74 -3.77 8.91
C ASP A 108 -16.21 -3.73 9.08
N GLU A 109 -15.53 -4.85 8.85
CA GLU A 109 -14.07 -4.93 8.93
C GLU A 109 -13.42 -4.16 7.78
N VAL A 110 -13.89 -4.41 6.53
CA VAL A 110 -13.37 -3.71 5.35
C VAL A 110 -13.54 -2.20 5.51
N TYR A 111 -14.72 -1.73 5.92
CA TYR A 111 -14.95 -0.30 6.18
C TYR A 111 -13.97 0.24 7.23
N THR A 112 -13.84 -0.44 8.38
CA THR A 112 -12.98 -0.01 9.47
C THR A 112 -11.51 0.08 9.05
N TYR A 113 -11.03 -0.91 8.32
CA TYR A 113 -9.63 -0.92 7.84
C TYR A 113 -9.41 0.12 6.74
N MET A 114 -10.34 0.23 5.79
CA MET A 114 -10.24 1.22 4.72
C MET A 114 -10.19 2.65 5.24
N MET A 115 -10.99 3.00 6.25
CA MET A 115 -10.95 4.35 6.85
C MET A 115 -9.59 4.67 7.47
N GLN A 116 -8.94 3.69 8.09
CA GLN A 116 -7.61 3.85 8.67
C GLN A 116 -6.51 3.90 7.59
N ILE A 117 -6.60 3.06 6.56
CA ILE A 117 -5.68 3.10 5.42
C ILE A 117 -5.74 4.45 4.71
N ILE A 118 -6.96 4.96 4.46
CA ILE A 118 -7.18 6.29 3.87
C ILE A 118 -6.56 7.39 4.73
N ASN A 119 -6.70 7.30 6.06
CA ASN A 119 -6.07 8.26 6.97
C ASN A 119 -4.53 8.27 6.88
N GLY A 120 -3.93 7.10 6.76
CA GLY A 120 -2.48 6.96 6.53
C GLY A 120 -2.05 7.51 5.17
N LEU A 121 -2.77 7.16 4.10
CA LEU A 121 -2.47 7.62 2.74
C LEU A 121 -2.65 9.13 2.59
N GLU A 122 -3.66 9.71 3.22
CA GLU A 122 -3.84 11.18 3.23
C GLU A 122 -2.62 11.88 3.82
N ALA A 123 -2.09 11.38 4.95
CA ALA A 123 -0.89 11.94 5.56
C ALA A 123 0.33 11.84 4.62
N CYS A 124 0.48 10.73 3.89
CA CYS A 124 1.53 10.56 2.88
C CYS A 124 1.36 11.52 1.70
N HIS A 125 0.17 11.57 1.11
CA HIS A 125 -0.12 12.39 -0.07
C HIS A 125 0.02 13.89 0.23
N ASN A 126 -0.33 14.34 1.45
CA ASN A 126 -0.12 15.72 1.90
C ASN A 126 1.37 16.10 2.00
N CYS A 127 2.26 15.11 2.14
CA CYS A 127 3.72 15.29 2.07
C CYS A 127 4.27 15.01 0.66
N ASN A 128 3.42 14.90 -0.37
CA ASN A 128 3.77 14.53 -1.75
C ASN A 128 4.46 13.16 -1.86
N ILE A 129 4.17 12.24 -0.94
CA ILE A 129 4.67 10.88 -0.96
C ILE A 129 3.57 9.95 -1.49
N VAL A 130 3.89 9.21 -2.55
CA VAL A 130 3.08 8.14 -3.11
C VAL A 130 3.60 6.81 -2.59
N HIS A 131 2.73 5.94 -2.08
CA HIS A 131 3.14 4.69 -1.44
C HIS A 131 3.64 3.64 -2.46
N ARG A 132 2.96 3.50 -3.60
CA ARG A 132 3.31 2.65 -4.76
C ARG A 132 3.21 1.13 -4.54
N ASP A 133 3.01 0.65 -3.32
CA ASP A 133 2.88 -0.79 -3.01
C ASP A 133 1.78 -1.07 -1.98
N ILE A 134 0.59 -0.47 -2.21
CA ILE A 134 -0.59 -0.71 -1.36
C ILE A 134 -1.12 -2.11 -1.63
N LYS A 135 -0.98 -3.00 -0.64
CA LYS A 135 -1.46 -4.39 -0.70
C LYS A 135 -1.71 -4.95 0.69
N PRO A 136 -2.54 -5.99 0.83
CA PRO A 136 -2.83 -6.57 2.14
C PRO A 136 -1.61 -7.05 2.93
N GLN A 137 -0.50 -7.43 2.25
CA GLN A 137 0.75 -7.81 2.89
C GLN A 137 1.43 -6.63 3.60
N ASN A 138 1.28 -5.42 3.06
CA ASN A 138 1.92 -4.20 3.57
C ASN A 138 1.01 -3.40 4.53
N ILE A 139 -0.04 -4.03 5.01
CA ILE A 139 -1.00 -3.46 5.95
C ILE A 139 -1.07 -4.37 7.16
N ILE A 140 -0.55 -3.89 8.30
CA ILE A 140 -0.51 -4.67 9.54
C ILE A 140 -1.61 -4.24 10.48
N LYS A 141 -2.47 -5.19 10.88
CA LYS A 141 -3.43 -5.02 11.96
C LYS A 141 -2.75 -5.35 13.29
N LYS A 142 -2.61 -4.36 14.15
CA LYS A 142 -2.10 -4.50 15.51
C LYS A 142 -3.13 -5.14 16.44
N THR A 143 -2.67 -5.60 17.61
CA THR A 143 -3.55 -6.19 18.63
C THR A 143 -4.56 -5.21 19.22
N ASP A 144 -4.27 -3.91 19.18
CA ASP A 144 -5.17 -2.83 19.61
C ASP A 144 -6.25 -2.48 18.56
N GLY A 145 -6.28 -3.19 17.43
CA GLY A 145 -7.23 -2.96 16.33
C GLY A 145 -6.79 -1.90 15.31
N ASN A 146 -5.71 -1.16 15.58
CA ASN A 146 -5.19 -0.20 14.65
C ASN A 146 -4.52 -0.88 13.44
N VAL A 147 -4.70 -0.27 12.26
CA VAL A 147 -4.08 -0.70 11.02
C VAL A 147 -2.95 0.25 10.66
N VAL A 148 -1.80 -0.28 10.29
CA VAL A 148 -0.59 0.48 9.97
C VAL A 148 -0.09 0.10 8.59
N LEU A 149 0.07 1.10 7.72
CA LEU A 149 0.77 0.98 6.45
C LEU A 149 2.27 0.84 6.72
N ILE A 150 2.85 -0.22 6.18
CA ILE A 150 4.28 -0.49 6.22
C ILE A 150 4.82 -0.57 4.81
N ASP A 151 6.13 -0.59 4.68
CA ASP A 151 6.82 -0.87 3.43
C ASP A 151 6.62 0.14 2.29
N PHE A 152 7.24 1.29 2.46
CA PHE A 152 7.42 2.31 1.42
C PHE A 152 8.63 2.02 0.50
N GLY A 153 9.01 0.76 0.34
CA GLY A 153 10.26 0.36 -0.32
C GLY A 153 10.35 0.67 -1.80
N THR A 154 9.22 0.77 -2.48
CA THR A 154 9.17 1.16 -3.89
C THR A 154 9.08 2.69 -4.07
N ALA A 155 8.78 3.44 -3.00
CA ALA A 155 8.84 4.90 -3.03
C ALA A 155 10.27 5.39 -3.31
N TYR A 156 11.29 4.72 -2.77
CA TYR A 156 12.70 5.12 -2.86
C TYR A 156 13.38 4.82 -4.19
N ILE A 157 12.85 3.89 -4.99
CA ILE A 157 13.49 3.43 -6.22
C ILE A 157 12.98 4.23 -7.44
N GLY A 158 12.00 5.08 -7.27
CA GLY A 158 11.15 5.65 -8.32
C GLY A 158 11.81 6.54 -9.37
N GLU A 159 13.08 6.96 -9.22
CA GLU A 159 13.80 7.68 -10.30
C GLU A 159 14.94 6.88 -10.93
N VAL A 160 15.49 5.88 -10.23
CA VAL A 160 16.59 5.07 -10.75
C VAL A 160 16.10 4.05 -11.78
N GLU A 161 14.82 3.65 -11.70
CA GLU A 161 14.27 2.58 -12.52
C GLU A 161 13.09 3.01 -13.41
N ARG A 162 13.20 4.19 -14.05
CA ARG A 162 12.18 4.69 -15.00
C ARG A 162 11.99 3.85 -16.28
N ASN A 163 12.78 2.79 -16.47
CA ASN A 163 12.76 1.95 -17.67
C ASN A 163 12.11 0.59 -17.44
N LEU A 164 11.09 0.51 -16.57
CA LEU A 164 10.53 -0.79 -16.14
C LEU A 164 9.47 -1.37 -17.07
N TYR A 165 9.11 -0.67 -18.14
CA TYR A 165 8.06 -1.10 -19.05
C TYR A 165 8.52 -1.00 -20.49
N VAL A 166 9.05 -2.09 -21.02
CA VAL A 166 9.24 -2.27 -22.47
C VAL A 166 8.61 -3.63 -22.84
N GLU A 167 7.93 -3.68 -23.97
CA GLU A 167 7.13 -4.82 -24.45
C GLU A 167 7.90 -6.14 -24.60
N ASP A 168 9.22 -6.13 -24.67
CA ASP A 168 10.05 -7.34 -24.88
C ASP A 168 11.18 -7.43 -23.85
N GLY A 169 10.88 -7.91 -22.64
CA GLY A 169 11.89 -8.32 -21.66
C GLY A 169 12.05 -7.45 -20.41
N ALA A 170 11.10 -6.59 -20.10
CA ALA A 170 11.16 -5.67 -18.99
C ALA A 170 11.07 -6.34 -17.60
N ILE A 171 11.87 -5.84 -16.68
CA ILE A 171 11.81 -6.18 -15.27
C ILE A 171 10.62 -5.43 -14.63
N ILE A 172 9.57 -6.16 -14.27
CA ILE A 172 8.44 -5.60 -13.52
C ILE A 172 8.83 -5.55 -12.04
N ILE A 173 8.99 -4.35 -11.50
CA ILE A 173 9.19 -4.13 -10.06
C ILE A 173 7.83 -3.95 -9.40
N GLY A 174 7.65 -4.58 -8.24
CA GLY A 174 6.42 -4.55 -7.49
C GLY A 174 5.50 -5.75 -7.75
N THR A 175 4.33 -5.69 -7.14
CA THR A 175 3.31 -6.73 -7.27
C THR A 175 2.44 -6.42 -8.46
N ILE A 176 2.67 -7.09 -9.60
CA ILE A 176 1.97 -6.81 -10.86
C ILE A 176 0.44 -6.82 -10.74
N GLN A 177 -0.09 -7.62 -9.81
CA GLN A 177 -1.54 -7.72 -9.54
C GLN A 177 -2.16 -6.41 -9.03
N LEU A 178 -1.34 -5.41 -8.67
CA LEU A 178 -1.78 -4.15 -8.06
C LEU A 178 -1.38 -2.91 -8.88
N LEU A 179 -0.61 -3.12 -9.95
CA LEU A 179 -0.10 -2.01 -10.76
C LEU A 179 -1.20 -1.34 -11.57
N ALA A 180 -1.26 -0.02 -11.45
CA ALA A 180 -2.19 0.80 -12.19
C ALA A 180 -1.87 0.82 -13.70
N PRO A 181 -2.89 0.89 -14.57
CA PRO A 181 -2.70 0.84 -16.03
C PRO A 181 -1.74 1.89 -16.58
N GLU A 182 -1.74 3.11 -16.05
CA GLU A 182 -0.83 4.19 -16.46
C GLU A 182 0.63 3.88 -16.16
N LEU A 183 0.88 3.16 -15.05
CA LEU A 183 2.24 2.72 -14.71
C LEU A 183 2.71 1.58 -15.62
N LEU A 184 1.78 0.69 -16.01
CA LEU A 184 2.06 -0.40 -16.95
C LEU A 184 2.33 0.10 -18.38
N ARG A 185 1.74 1.24 -18.79
CA ARG A 185 2.05 1.87 -20.09
C ARG A 185 3.33 2.70 -20.05
N GLY A 186 3.79 3.10 -18.85
CA GLY A 186 4.88 4.06 -18.73
C GLY A 186 4.49 5.50 -19.09
N ASP A 187 3.21 5.79 -19.23
CA ASP A 187 2.69 7.08 -19.68
C ASP A 187 2.82 8.17 -18.61
N GLU A 188 2.65 7.80 -17.34
CA GLU A 188 2.61 8.74 -16.22
C GLU A 188 3.50 8.26 -15.06
N LYS A 189 3.96 9.21 -14.25
CA LYS A 189 4.57 8.91 -12.97
C LYS A 189 3.51 8.44 -11.97
N ALA A 190 3.93 7.61 -10.98
CA ALA A 190 3.08 7.23 -9.87
C ALA A 190 2.51 8.46 -9.16
N SER A 191 1.24 8.42 -8.81
CA SER A 191 0.51 9.51 -8.19
C SER A 191 -0.47 8.98 -7.12
N ALA A 192 -1.14 9.86 -6.39
CA ALA A 192 -2.21 9.47 -5.47
C ALA A 192 -3.30 8.62 -6.16
N ARG A 193 -3.55 8.84 -7.47
CA ARG A 193 -4.50 8.05 -8.25
C ARG A 193 -4.02 6.63 -8.53
N SER A 194 -2.71 6.39 -8.60
CA SER A 194 -2.14 5.04 -8.69
C SER A 194 -2.31 4.27 -7.38
N ASP A 195 -2.12 4.94 -6.22
CA ASP A 195 -2.39 4.34 -4.91
C ASP A 195 -3.88 4.03 -4.74
N ILE A 196 -4.78 4.90 -5.24
CA ILE A 196 -6.23 4.67 -5.22
C ILE A 196 -6.62 3.45 -6.07
N TYR A 197 -5.97 3.23 -7.21
CA TYR A 197 -6.17 2.02 -8.00
C TYR A 197 -5.77 0.76 -7.21
N ALA A 198 -4.56 0.74 -6.63
CA ALA A 198 -4.08 -0.37 -5.81
C ALA A 198 -4.97 -0.60 -4.58
N LEU A 199 -5.53 0.47 -4.01
CA LEU A 199 -6.47 0.39 -2.89
C LEU A 199 -7.80 -0.26 -3.30
N GLY A 200 -8.31 0.02 -4.51
CA GLY A 200 -9.47 -0.66 -5.08
C GLY A 200 -9.25 -2.17 -5.26
N ILE A 201 -8.07 -2.56 -5.78
CA ILE A 201 -7.67 -3.97 -5.87
C ILE A 201 -7.56 -4.62 -4.48
N THR A 202 -6.98 -3.90 -3.51
CA THR A 202 -6.85 -4.35 -2.12
C THR A 202 -8.22 -4.57 -1.48
N MET A 203 -9.17 -3.67 -1.72
CA MET A 203 -10.56 -3.82 -1.24
C MET A 203 -11.27 -5.01 -1.90
N TYR A 204 -11.01 -5.26 -3.19
CA TYR A 204 -11.49 -6.47 -3.87
C TYR A 204 -10.94 -7.75 -3.22
N ASP A 205 -9.63 -7.82 -2.93
CA ASP A 205 -9.01 -8.96 -2.23
C ASP A 205 -9.59 -9.12 -0.80
N MET A 206 -9.82 -8.04 -0.08
CA MET A 206 -10.48 -8.11 1.25
C MET A 206 -11.86 -8.76 1.19
N PHE A 207 -12.65 -8.47 0.16
CA PHE A 207 -14.00 -9.01 0.01
C PHE A 207 -14.07 -10.41 -0.60
N THR A 208 -13.06 -10.85 -1.32
CA THR A 208 -13.13 -12.09 -2.11
C THR A 208 -12.03 -13.10 -1.78
N GLY A 209 -10.97 -12.70 -1.09
CA GLY A 209 -9.76 -13.49 -0.88
C GLY A 209 -8.93 -13.71 -2.14
N LYS A 210 -9.24 -13.02 -3.25
CA LYS A 210 -8.61 -13.19 -4.57
C LYS A 210 -8.28 -11.85 -5.21
N TYR A 211 -7.25 -11.84 -6.05
CA TYR A 211 -7.03 -10.71 -6.94
C TYR A 211 -8.03 -10.71 -8.10
N PRO A 212 -8.45 -9.53 -8.63
CA PRO A 212 -9.36 -9.45 -9.77
C PRO A 212 -8.73 -9.95 -11.06
N PHE A 213 -7.41 -9.79 -11.20
CA PHE A 213 -6.61 -10.27 -12.32
C PHE A 213 -5.46 -11.10 -11.77
N ASP A 214 -5.43 -12.38 -12.12
CA ASP A 214 -4.42 -13.31 -11.64
C ASP A 214 -4.07 -14.34 -12.74
N SER A 215 -2.77 -14.60 -12.91
CA SER A 215 -2.21 -15.58 -13.80
C SER A 215 -0.79 -15.90 -13.37
N THR A 216 -0.29 -17.07 -13.70
CA THR A 216 1.13 -17.43 -13.55
C THR A 216 2.03 -16.65 -14.52
N ASP A 217 1.46 -16.15 -15.62
CA ASP A 217 2.15 -15.34 -16.63
C ASP A 217 1.96 -13.84 -16.33
N LYS A 218 3.04 -13.17 -15.92
CA LYS A 218 3.01 -11.74 -15.58
C LYS A 218 2.55 -10.83 -16.73
N PRO A 219 3.03 -11.01 -17.99
CA PRO A 219 2.52 -10.24 -19.13
C PRO A 219 1.01 -10.36 -19.32
N THR A 220 0.43 -11.53 -19.08
CA THR A 220 -1.03 -11.75 -19.13
C THR A 220 -1.75 -10.91 -18.07
N VAL A 221 -1.23 -10.85 -16.83
CA VAL A 221 -1.79 -9.99 -15.77
C VAL A 221 -1.72 -8.52 -16.18
N ALA A 222 -0.59 -8.07 -16.73
CA ALA A 222 -0.45 -6.69 -17.23
C ALA A 222 -1.50 -6.36 -18.30
N LYS A 223 -1.69 -7.23 -19.30
CA LYS A 223 -2.73 -7.09 -20.34
C LYS A 223 -4.14 -7.02 -19.74
N MET A 224 -4.43 -7.80 -18.70
CA MET A 224 -5.72 -7.74 -18.01
C MET A 224 -5.94 -6.38 -17.33
N HIS A 225 -4.93 -5.84 -16.64
CA HIS A 225 -4.99 -4.49 -16.07
C HIS A 225 -5.23 -3.41 -17.13
N LEU A 226 -4.62 -3.55 -18.31
CA LEU A 226 -4.73 -2.58 -19.40
C LEU A 226 -6.09 -2.64 -20.12
N PHE A 227 -6.57 -3.85 -20.42
CA PHE A 227 -7.62 -4.03 -21.44
C PHE A 227 -8.84 -4.81 -20.97
N SER A 228 -8.72 -5.68 -19.95
CA SER A 228 -9.87 -6.49 -19.53
C SER A 228 -10.87 -5.66 -18.70
N PRO A 229 -12.18 -5.90 -18.84
CA PRO A 229 -13.17 -5.33 -17.97
C PRO A 229 -12.92 -5.78 -16.52
N PHE A 230 -13.15 -4.88 -15.56
CA PHE A 230 -12.94 -5.18 -14.16
C PHE A 230 -14.02 -6.18 -13.68
N PRO A 231 -13.65 -7.30 -13.03
CA PRO A 231 -14.60 -8.34 -12.65
C PRO A 231 -15.48 -7.88 -11.46
N SER A 232 -16.73 -8.34 -11.46
CA SER A 232 -17.66 -8.09 -10.38
C SER A 232 -17.23 -8.79 -9.09
N VAL A 233 -17.09 -8.04 -7.99
CA VAL A 233 -16.83 -8.58 -6.66
C VAL A 233 -18.01 -9.43 -6.17
N ARG A 234 -19.24 -9.01 -6.51
CA ARG A 234 -20.50 -9.65 -6.09
C ARG A 234 -20.75 -10.99 -6.78
N LYS A 235 -20.07 -11.26 -7.91
CA LYS A 235 -20.07 -12.62 -8.49
C LYS A 235 -19.37 -13.64 -7.60
N LEU A 236 -18.33 -13.22 -6.85
CA LEU A 236 -17.60 -14.08 -5.92
C LEU A 236 -18.18 -14.02 -4.49
N ASN A 237 -18.63 -12.84 -4.07
CA ASN A 237 -19.22 -12.61 -2.76
C ASN A 237 -20.53 -11.78 -2.88
N PRO A 238 -21.69 -12.43 -3.06
CA PRO A 238 -22.98 -11.74 -3.20
C PRO A 238 -23.40 -10.92 -1.98
N SER A 239 -22.80 -11.12 -0.83
CA SER A 239 -23.10 -10.36 0.39
C SER A 239 -22.54 -8.94 0.38
N VAL A 240 -21.64 -8.61 -0.54
CA VAL A 240 -21.08 -7.27 -0.69
C VAL A 240 -22.16 -6.32 -1.20
N PRO A 241 -22.42 -5.18 -0.50
CA PRO A 241 -23.38 -4.19 -0.97
C PRO A 241 -22.96 -3.59 -2.32
N VAL A 242 -23.94 -3.25 -3.17
CA VAL A 242 -23.68 -2.72 -4.50
C VAL A 242 -22.91 -1.40 -4.45
N GLU A 243 -23.09 -0.62 -3.41
CA GLU A 243 -22.39 0.65 -3.19
C GLU A 243 -20.87 0.43 -3.03
N PHE A 244 -20.45 -0.61 -2.32
CA PHE A 244 -19.03 -0.97 -2.19
C PHE A 244 -18.46 -1.49 -3.52
N GLU A 245 -19.21 -2.28 -4.27
CA GLU A 245 -18.79 -2.70 -5.61
C GLU A 245 -18.58 -1.50 -6.54
N ASN A 246 -19.50 -0.52 -6.52
CA ASN A 246 -19.38 0.71 -7.31
C ASN A 246 -18.15 1.54 -6.93
N ILE A 247 -17.80 1.59 -5.63
CA ILE A 247 -16.59 2.25 -5.16
C ILE A 247 -15.34 1.55 -5.71
N ILE A 248 -15.30 0.20 -5.65
CA ILE A 248 -14.21 -0.59 -6.21
C ILE A 248 -14.07 -0.31 -7.72
N TYR A 249 -15.17 -0.32 -8.47
CA TYR A 249 -15.15 -0.01 -9.90
C TYR A 249 -14.63 1.40 -10.18
N LYS A 250 -15.02 2.40 -9.38
CA LYS A 250 -14.53 3.78 -9.54
C LYS A 250 -13.03 3.89 -9.23
N CYS A 251 -12.54 3.24 -8.16
CA CYS A 251 -11.10 3.16 -7.88
C CYS A 251 -10.31 2.54 -9.03
N CYS A 252 -10.89 1.51 -9.68
CA CYS A 252 -10.21 0.68 -10.67
C CYS A 252 -10.50 1.07 -12.13
N GLN A 253 -10.97 2.29 -12.38
CA GLN A 253 -11.10 2.82 -13.74
C GLN A 253 -9.73 2.82 -14.44
N LYS A 254 -9.73 2.47 -15.74
CA LYS A 254 -8.49 2.39 -16.53
C LYS A 254 -7.87 3.77 -16.73
N ASP A 255 -8.70 4.78 -16.97
CA ASP A 255 -8.32 6.18 -17.03
C ASP A 255 -8.23 6.76 -15.62
N PRO A 256 -7.04 7.26 -15.17
CA PRO A 256 -6.88 7.86 -13.85
C PRO A 256 -7.80 9.06 -13.60
N SER A 257 -8.22 9.78 -14.66
CA SER A 257 -9.11 10.93 -14.54
C SER A 257 -10.54 10.57 -14.11
N LEU A 258 -10.94 9.32 -14.33
CA LEU A 258 -12.27 8.80 -13.97
C LEU A 258 -12.29 8.17 -12.56
N ARG A 259 -11.14 8.09 -11.88
CA ARG A 259 -11.03 7.61 -10.49
C ARG A 259 -11.36 8.74 -9.51
N TYR A 260 -11.34 8.43 -8.23
CA TYR A 260 -11.21 9.45 -7.19
C TYR A 260 -9.90 10.21 -7.40
N GLN A 261 -9.95 11.55 -7.29
CA GLN A 261 -8.74 12.37 -7.51
C GLN A 261 -7.86 12.48 -6.28
N ASN A 262 -8.43 12.21 -5.11
CA ASN A 262 -7.73 12.11 -3.83
C ASN A 262 -8.47 11.11 -2.91
N VAL A 263 -7.80 10.71 -1.83
CA VAL A 263 -8.37 9.71 -0.90
C VAL A 263 -9.53 10.25 -0.07
N ASN A 264 -9.72 11.58 0.02
CA ASN A 264 -10.85 12.17 0.74
C ASN A 264 -12.17 12.02 -0.02
N GLU A 265 -12.14 12.10 -1.35
CA GLU A 265 -13.31 11.78 -2.17
C GLU A 265 -13.75 10.31 -1.96
N LEU A 266 -12.77 9.38 -1.93
CA LEU A 266 -13.03 7.97 -1.63
C LEU A 266 -13.60 7.78 -0.21
N ARG A 267 -13.06 8.50 0.78
CA ARG A 267 -13.55 8.47 2.17
C ARG A 267 -15.04 8.83 2.25
N VAL A 268 -15.45 9.89 1.57
CA VAL A 268 -16.85 10.34 1.58
C VAL A 268 -17.78 9.26 1.02
N ASP A 269 -17.44 8.69 -0.14
CA ASP A 269 -18.26 7.66 -0.76
C ASP A 269 -18.33 6.39 0.10
N LEU A 270 -17.21 5.99 0.76
CA LEU A 270 -17.21 4.86 1.71
C LEU A 270 -18.10 5.10 2.93
N MET A 271 -18.08 6.33 3.49
CA MET A 271 -18.96 6.68 4.61
C MET A 271 -20.43 6.59 4.20
N ILE A 272 -20.78 7.10 3.02
CA ILE A 272 -22.16 7.05 2.48
C ILE A 272 -22.57 5.59 2.25
N ALA A 273 -21.72 4.78 1.63
CA ALA A 273 -21.97 3.37 1.36
C ALA A 273 -22.20 2.58 2.66
N TYR A 274 -21.38 2.84 3.67
CA TYR A 274 -21.49 2.17 4.97
C TYR A 274 -22.75 2.59 5.73
N GLU A 275 -23.11 3.87 5.73
CA GLU A 275 -24.36 4.34 6.31
C GLU A 275 -25.59 3.72 5.61
N SER A 276 -25.55 3.60 4.29
CA SER A 276 -26.59 2.90 3.51
C SER A 276 -26.73 1.45 3.93
N TYR A 277 -25.60 0.75 4.09
CA TYR A 277 -25.55 -0.63 4.53
C TYR A 277 -26.13 -0.82 5.95
N LYS A 278 -25.76 0.06 6.89
CA LYS A 278 -26.23 -0.01 8.29
C LYS A 278 -27.69 0.42 8.45
N ASN A 279 -28.18 1.37 7.66
CA ASN A 279 -29.47 2.02 7.79
C ASN A 279 -30.29 2.03 6.51
N PRO A 280 -30.62 0.85 5.90
CA PRO A 280 -31.27 0.79 4.60
C PRO A 280 -32.66 1.47 4.53
N LYS A 281 -33.32 1.67 5.69
CA LYS A 281 -34.63 2.35 5.80
C LYS A 281 -34.54 3.89 5.78
N LYS A 282 -33.40 4.48 6.18
CA LYS A 282 -33.21 5.96 6.19
C LYS A 282 -32.94 6.52 4.81
N MET A 283 -32.31 5.79 3.93
CA MET A 283 -31.96 6.23 2.58
C MET A 283 -33.20 6.44 1.68
N LYS A 284 -34.29 5.71 1.92
CA LYS A 284 -35.56 5.91 1.16
C LYS A 284 -36.30 7.20 1.52
N LYS A 285 -35.91 7.96 2.52
CA LYS A 285 -36.64 9.14 3.02
C LYS A 285 -35.88 10.46 3.15
N GLY A 286 -34.72 10.66 2.48
CA GLY A 286 -34.22 12.03 2.44
C GLY A 286 -32.76 12.33 2.67
N PHE A 287 -31.85 11.34 2.56
CA PHE A 287 -30.42 11.61 2.68
C PHE A 287 -29.88 12.51 1.55
N PHE A 288 -30.50 12.45 0.36
CA PHE A 288 -30.15 13.33 -0.76
C PHE A 288 -30.54 14.81 -0.56
N SER A 289 -31.51 15.13 0.31
CA SER A 289 -31.91 16.53 0.51
C SER A 289 -30.93 17.36 1.33
N TRP A 290 -30.04 16.72 2.12
CA TRP A 290 -29.06 17.42 2.95
C TRP A 290 -27.77 17.76 2.18
N LEU A 291 -27.36 16.91 1.24
CA LEU A 291 -26.12 17.10 0.43
C LEU A 291 -26.26 18.21 -0.63
N PHE A 292 -27.51 18.55 -1.04
CA PHE A 292 -27.78 19.58 -2.05
C PHE A 292 -28.32 20.89 -1.49
N LYS A 293 -28.25 21.09 -0.16
CA LYS A 293 -28.56 22.37 0.50
C LYS A 293 -27.29 23.12 0.90
N LYS A 294 -26.38 23.32 -0.03
CA LYS A 294 -25.39 24.40 0.04
C LYS A 294 -25.17 25.00 -1.34
#